data_89d14ee4cdb194fd12c01096357e2ff7
#
_entry.id   89d14ee4cdb194fd12c01096357e2ff7
#
_cell.length_a   1.000
_cell.length_b   1.000
_cell.length_c   1.000
_cell.angle_alpha   90.00
_cell.angle_beta   90.00
_cell.angle_gamma   90.00
#
_symmetry.space_group_name_H-M   'P 1'
#
loop_
_entity.id
_entity.type
_entity.pdbx_description
1 polymer ?
#
loop_
_entity_poly.entity_id
_entity_poly.type
_entity_poly.pdbx_seq_one_letter_code
_entity_poly.pdbx_strand_id
1 'polypeptide(L)' 'MADFVKTPPHYFRYKIEPITFIMQNEVPYAEANAIKYLMRWRHKHETKDKQLQDLHKAKQYIDL' A
#
# COMPACT_ATOMS: atom_id res chain seq x y z
N MET A 1 17.79 -11.21 -6.18
CA MET A 1 17.95 -10.60 -5.81
C MET A 1 17.74 -9.85 -5.23
N ALA A 2 17.25 -9.77 -5.28
CA ALA A 2 17.10 -8.98 -4.91
C ALA A 2 17.03 -8.37 -4.18
N ASP A 3 17.06 -8.41 -3.97
CA ASP A 3 17.16 -7.92 -3.20
C ASP A 3 17.17 -7.15 -2.62
N PHE A 4 17.13 -7.16 -3.20
CA PHE A 4 17.14 -6.39 -2.75
C PHE A 4 16.82 -5.92 -1.78
N VAL A 5 16.64 -6.74 -1.71
CA VAL A 5 16.74 -6.27 -0.77
C VAL A 5 16.24 -5.14 0.01
N LYS A 6 15.73 -4.24 -0.57
CA LYS A 6 15.34 -3.00 0.06
C LYS A 6 13.85 -2.90 0.33
N THR A 7 13.14 -3.99 0.16
CA THR A 7 11.70 -3.99 0.38
C THR A 7 11.39 -3.96 1.87
N PRO A 8 10.66 -2.94 2.35
CA PRO A 8 10.30 -2.88 3.78
C PRO A 8 9.47 -4.09 4.23
N PRO A 9 9.61 -4.51 5.49
CA PRO A 9 8.90 -5.70 5.96
C PRO A 9 7.40 -5.67 5.79
N HIS A 10 6.77 -4.50 5.84
CA HIS A 10 5.32 -4.43 5.71
C HIS A 10 4.81 -4.86 4.34
N TYR A 11 5.66 -4.93 3.33
CA TYR A 11 5.27 -5.41 2.01
C TYR A 11 5.14 -6.93 1.96
N PHE A 12 5.61 -7.62 2.98
CA PHE A 12 5.55 -9.09 3.02
C PHE A 12 4.40 -9.61 3.88
N ARG A 13 3.44 -8.75 4.22
CA ARG A 13 2.33 -9.14 5.07
C ARG A 13 1.23 -9.92 4.35
N TYR A 14 1.24 -9.88 3.03
CA TYR A 14 0.22 -10.53 2.22
C TYR A 14 0.86 -11.57 1.32
N LYS A 15 0.07 -12.59 0.97
CA LYS A 15 0.57 -13.66 0.09
C LYS A 15 0.97 -13.10 -1.26
N ILE A 16 0.21 -12.14 -1.77
CA ILE A 16 0.57 -11.42 -2.98
C ILE A 16 0.74 -9.97 -2.57
N GLU A 17 1.95 -9.46 -2.79
CA GLU A 17 2.22 -8.09 -2.43
C GLU A 17 1.37 -7.13 -3.24
N PRO A 18 0.85 -6.05 -2.63
CA PRO A 18 0.05 -5.08 -3.37
C PRO A 18 0.73 -4.54 -4.61
N ILE A 19 2.04 -4.26 -4.54
CA ILE A 19 2.77 -3.74 -5.71
C ILE A 19 2.79 -4.75 -6.84
N THR A 20 2.91 -6.03 -6.53
CA THR A 20 2.89 -7.09 -7.55
C THR A 20 1.54 -7.14 -8.24
N PHE A 21 0.47 -7.11 -7.47
CA PHE A 21 -0.89 -7.09 -8.02
C PHE A 21 -1.09 -5.87 -8.92
N ILE A 22 -0.69 -4.70 -8.42
CA ILE A 22 -0.87 -3.44 -9.15
C ILE A 22 -0.15 -3.47 -10.48
N MET A 23 1.12 -3.90 -10.47
CA MET A 23 1.92 -3.89 -11.69
C MET A 23 1.44 -4.92 -12.70
N GLN A 24 1.12 -6.11 -12.25
CA GLN A 24 0.70 -7.18 -13.17
C GLN A 24 -0.66 -6.92 -13.80
N ASN A 25 -1.52 -6.20 -13.10
CA ASN A 25 -2.85 -5.90 -13.58
C ASN A 25 -2.96 -4.49 -14.19
N GLU A 26 -1.83 -3.78 -14.27
CA GLU A 26 -1.79 -2.43 -14.86
C GLU A 26 -2.85 -1.52 -14.24
N VAL A 27 -2.94 -1.55 -12.91
CA VAL A 27 -3.93 -0.75 -12.18
C VAL A 27 -3.62 0.74 -12.34
N PRO A 28 -4.61 1.56 -12.68
CA PRO A 28 -4.38 3.00 -12.86
C PRO A 28 -3.86 3.69 -11.61
N TYR A 29 -3.22 4.83 -11.79
CA TYR A 29 -2.50 5.52 -10.72
C TYR A 29 -3.33 5.76 -9.46
N ALA A 30 -4.51 6.35 -9.60
CA ALA A 30 -5.34 6.68 -8.43
C ALA A 30 -5.77 5.43 -7.68
N GLU A 31 -6.25 4.41 -8.43
CA GLU A 31 -6.64 3.15 -7.82
C GLU A 31 -5.47 2.44 -7.17
N ALA A 32 -4.31 2.46 -7.83
CA ALA A 32 -3.11 1.82 -7.30
C ALA A 32 -2.71 2.44 -5.95
N ASN A 33 -2.75 3.75 -5.85
CA ASN A 33 -2.40 4.42 -4.60
C ASN A 33 -3.43 4.16 -3.51
N ALA A 34 -4.71 4.13 -3.86
CA ALA A 34 -5.76 3.80 -2.89
C ALA A 34 -5.53 2.38 -2.35
N ILE A 35 -5.28 1.42 -3.23
CA ILE A 35 -4.99 0.05 -2.83
C ILE A 35 -3.78 0.00 -1.91
N LYS A 36 -2.71 0.69 -2.28
CA LYS A 36 -1.48 0.69 -1.50
C LYS A 36 -1.74 1.15 -0.06
N TYR A 37 -2.44 2.26 0.12
CA TYR A 37 -2.71 2.77 1.45
C TYR A 37 -3.69 1.90 2.23
N LEU A 38 -4.69 1.33 1.56
CA LEU A 38 -5.64 0.43 2.21
C LEU A 38 -4.98 -0.85 2.71
N MET A 39 -3.95 -1.32 2.01
CA MET A 39 -3.32 -2.58 2.36
C MET A 39 -2.19 -2.44 3.37
N ARG A 40 -1.71 -1.21 3.62
CA ARG A 40 -0.54 -1.06 4.49
C ARG A 40 -0.80 -0.35 5.80
N TRP A 41 -1.90 0.37 5.96
CA TRP A 41 -2.09 1.28 7.10
C TRP A 41 -1.90 0.60 8.45
N ARG A 42 -2.39 -0.61 8.62
CA ARG A 42 -2.32 -1.31 9.91
C ARG A 42 -0.99 -2.01 10.14
N HIS A 43 -0.20 -2.20 9.08
CA HIS A 43 1.09 -2.88 9.19
C HIS A 43 2.27 -1.93 9.23
N LYS A 44 2.12 -0.74 8.63
CA LYS A 44 3.21 0.21 8.55
C LYS A 44 3.29 1.09 9.78
N HIS A 45 2.16 1.46 10.34
CA HIS A 45 2.10 2.44 11.43
C HIS A 45 1.62 1.80 12.71
N GLU A 46 2.23 2.22 13.84
CA GLU A 46 1.84 1.71 15.16
C GLU A 46 0.85 2.60 15.85
N THR A 47 0.79 3.88 15.49
CA THR A 47 -0.13 4.80 16.13
C THR A 47 -1.41 4.95 15.33
N LYS A 48 -2.51 5.13 16.06
CA LYS A 48 -3.81 5.27 15.43
C LYS A 48 -3.86 6.49 14.52
N ASP A 49 -3.22 7.58 14.93
CA ASP A 49 -3.22 8.80 14.13
C ASP A 49 -2.61 8.58 12.77
N LYS A 50 -1.47 7.89 12.71
CA LYS A 50 -0.80 7.63 11.43
C LYS A 50 -1.57 6.62 10.60
N GLN A 51 -2.20 5.65 11.24
CA GLN A 51 -3.06 4.70 10.53
C GLN A 51 -4.23 5.42 9.87
N LEU A 52 -4.85 6.36 10.59
CA LEU A 52 -5.94 7.16 10.03
C LEU A 52 -5.47 8.05 8.89
N GLN A 53 -4.25 8.58 8.97
CA GLN A 53 -3.71 9.36 7.87
C GLN A 53 -3.63 8.55 6.59
N ASP A 54 -3.19 7.31 6.67
CA ASP A 54 -3.12 6.45 5.49
C ASP A 54 -4.51 6.16 4.92
N LEU A 55 -5.49 5.93 5.80
CA LEU A 55 -6.87 5.73 5.34
C LEU A 55 -7.42 6.99 4.67
N HIS A 56 -7.09 8.16 5.21
CA HIS A 56 -7.49 9.43 4.57
C HIS A 56 -6.83 9.61 3.22
N LYS A 57 -5.57 9.21 3.08
CA LYS A 57 -4.88 9.27 1.80
C LYS A 57 -5.56 8.36 0.77
N ALA A 58 -5.94 7.16 1.18
CA ALA A 58 -6.68 6.27 0.29
C ALA A 58 -7.97 6.92 -0.19
N LYS A 59 -8.70 7.56 0.73
CA LYS A 59 -9.94 8.25 0.39
C LYS A 59 -9.69 9.38 -0.62
N GLN A 60 -8.62 10.13 -0.43
CA GLN A 60 -8.29 11.22 -1.35
C GLN A 60 -8.04 10.70 -2.76
N TYR A 61 -7.36 9.58 -2.89
CA TYR A 61 -7.13 9.00 -4.21
C TYR A 61 -8.41 8.49 -4.85
N ILE A 62 -9.33 7.98 -4.03
CA ILE A 62 -10.63 7.56 -4.54
C ILE A 62 -11.42 8.76 -5.06
N ASP A 63 -11.29 9.91 -4.39
CA ASP A 63 -12.01 11.11 -4.76
C ASP A 63 -11.42 11.84 -5.97
N LEU A 64 -10.25 11.43 -6.43
CA LEU A 64 -9.69 12.01 -7.64
C LEU A 64 -10.56 11.66 -8.84
#